data_26f13f86131e001ca005060e2baf4bde
#
_entry.id   26f13f86131e001ca005060e2baf4bde
#
_cell.length_a   1.000
_cell.length_b   1.000
_cell.length_c   1.000
_cell.angle_alpha   90.00
_cell.angle_beta   90.00
_cell.angle_gamma   90.00
#
_symmetry.space_group_name_H-M   'P 1'
#
loop_
_entity.id
_entity.type
_entity.pdbx_description
1 polymer ?
#
loop_
_entity_poly.entity_id
_entity_poly.type
_entity_poly.pdbx_seq_one_letter_code
_entity_poly.pdbx_strand_id
1 'polypeptide(L)'
;MELLHSLCRIPAPAGHESALTEFVLDYVRQHQAAWKQQPEIIADERFQDCVLLVFGTPRTAVFAHLDSIGFTVRYGRQLVRIGGPQAEAGYRLVGQDSQGLVDCELTIDEETGALGYAFHREIERGTELTFYCDFRETETTVQSCYLDNRLGVWNALRLCETLEHGIIAFSCWEEHGGGSVAYLAKYINETYGVRQALISDITWVTEGVHAGQGCAISLRDSLIPRRAYVDRIRAIATASGIAHQLEVEGSGGSDAKELQHAAAPWDWCFVGAPEDHVHSPDELVDKRDIASMLALYQVLMQEL
;
A
#
# COMPACT_ATOMS: atom_id res chain seq x y z
N MET A 1 16.38 4.45 3.73
CA MET A 1 15.01 4.74 4.19
C MET A 1 14.47 6.12 3.77
N GLU A 2 15.30 7.01 3.17
CA GLU A 2 14.90 8.37 2.78
C GLU A 2 13.66 8.42 1.87
N LEU A 3 13.58 7.54 0.84
CA LEU A 3 12.39 7.46 -0.01
C LEU A 3 11.13 7.08 0.78
N LEU A 4 11.21 6.08 1.68
CA LEU A 4 10.07 5.67 2.49
C LEU A 4 9.60 6.80 3.41
N HIS A 5 10.55 7.50 4.04
CA HIS A 5 10.24 8.70 4.84
C HIS A 5 9.51 9.77 4.01
N SER A 6 9.97 10.02 2.78
CA SER A 6 9.31 10.99 1.89
C SER A 6 7.88 10.57 1.54
N LEU A 7 7.67 9.27 1.24
CA LEU A 7 6.35 8.71 0.95
C LEU A 7 5.38 8.84 2.14
N CYS A 8 5.81 8.48 3.35
CA CYS A 8 4.96 8.53 4.55
C CYS A 8 4.50 9.97 4.89
N ARG A 9 5.25 10.99 4.49
CA ARG A 9 4.91 12.39 4.77
C ARG A 9 3.87 12.99 3.83
N ILE A 10 3.53 12.31 2.75
CA ILE A 10 2.57 12.81 1.76
C ILE A 10 1.18 12.27 2.13
N PRO A 11 0.24 13.13 2.56
CA PRO A 11 -1.14 12.73 2.78
C PRO A 11 -1.76 12.26 1.47
N ALA A 12 -2.39 11.10 1.50
CA ALA A 12 -3.13 10.57 0.36
C ALA A 12 -4.27 9.68 0.87
N PRO A 13 -5.25 10.23 1.62
CA PRO A 13 -6.39 9.42 2.04
C PRO A 13 -7.18 8.97 0.81
N ALA A 14 -7.86 7.81 0.92
CA ALA A 14 -8.61 7.23 -0.19
C ALA A 14 -9.56 8.25 -0.83
N GLY A 15 -9.45 8.44 -2.15
CA GLY A 15 -10.15 9.45 -2.94
C GLY A 15 -9.41 10.79 -3.10
N HIS A 16 -8.23 10.93 -2.50
CA HIS A 16 -7.40 12.14 -2.64
C HIS A 16 -5.90 11.76 -2.74
N GLU A 17 -5.57 10.89 -3.70
CA GLU A 17 -4.24 10.32 -3.88
C GLU A 17 -3.33 11.17 -4.78
N SER A 18 -3.84 12.20 -5.43
CA SER A 18 -3.15 12.97 -6.48
C SER A 18 -1.76 13.46 -6.07
N ALA A 19 -1.58 13.95 -4.84
CA ALA A 19 -0.28 14.44 -4.37
C ALA A 19 0.79 13.32 -4.33
N LEU A 20 0.40 12.11 -3.92
CA LEU A 20 1.30 10.96 -3.91
C LEU A 20 1.54 10.42 -5.32
N THR A 21 0.51 10.42 -6.16
CA THR A 21 0.63 10.09 -7.60
C THR A 21 1.65 10.99 -8.29
N GLU A 22 1.56 12.30 -8.09
CA GLU A 22 2.53 13.25 -8.64
C GLU A 22 3.95 12.98 -8.12
N PHE A 23 4.11 12.72 -6.83
CA PHE A 23 5.41 12.36 -6.26
C PHE A 23 5.98 11.10 -6.90
N VAL A 24 5.18 10.04 -7.05
CA VAL A 24 5.61 8.79 -7.71
C VAL A 24 6.03 9.04 -9.14
N LEU A 25 5.25 9.79 -9.91
CA LEU A 25 5.59 10.14 -11.30
C LEU A 25 6.88 10.95 -11.40
N ASP A 26 7.07 11.91 -10.50
CA ASP A 26 8.29 12.72 -10.47
C ASP A 26 9.51 11.89 -10.07
N TYR A 27 9.36 11.02 -9.08
CA TYR A 27 10.42 10.07 -8.72
C TYR A 27 10.83 9.18 -9.90
N VAL A 28 9.85 8.60 -10.60
CA VAL A 28 10.11 7.78 -11.80
C VAL A 28 10.83 8.59 -12.86
N ARG A 29 10.35 9.77 -13.20
CA ARG A 29 10.97 10.64 -14.23
C ARG A 29 12.40 11.01 -13.91
N GLN A 30 12.70 11.26 -12.62
CA GLN A 30 14.05 11.63 -12.17
C GLN A 30 15.03 10.45 -12.17
N HIS A 31 14.57 9.23 -11.91
CA HIS A 31 15.45 8.10 -11.67
C HIS A 31 15.50 7.07 -12.82
N GLN A 32 14.46 7.00 -13.66
CA GLN A 32 14.34 5.96 -14.71
C GLN A 32 15.53 5.87 -15.67
N ALA A 33 16.27 6.95 -15.89
CA ALA A 33 17.45 6.93 -16.75
C ALA A 33 18.60 6.06 -16.23
N ALA A 34 18.62 5.80 -14.91
CA ALA A 34 19.61 4.94 -14.25
C ALA A 34 19.11 3.49 -14.06
N TRP A 35 17.84 3.22 -14.38
CA TRP A 35 17.26 1.89 -14.24
C TRP A 35 17.71 0.94 -15.36
N LYS A 36 17.66 -0.36 -15.08
CA LYS A 36 18.06 -1.38 -16.05
C LYS A 36 17.23 -1.34 -17.34
N GLN A 37 15.94 -1.03 -17.22
CA GLN A 37 14.99 -0.80 -18.30
C GLN A 37 14.15 0.42 -17.97
N GLN A 38 13.93 1.30 -18.95
CA GLN A 38 12.98 2.41 -18.79
C GLN A 38 11.55 1.93 -19.05
N PRO A 39 10.58 2.30 -18.19
CA PRO A 39 9.20 1.92 -18.38
C PRO A 39 8.48 2.81 -19.41
N GLU A 40 7.46 2.27 -20.04
CA GLU A 40 6.35 3.07 -20.53
C GLU A 40 5.53 3.53 -19.32
N ILE A 41 5.29 4.83 -19.20
CA ILE A 41 4.50 5.42 -18.11
C ILE A 41 3.09 5.68 -18.61
N ILE A 42 2.09 5.10 -17.98
CA ILE A 42 0.67 5.32 -18.27
C ILE A 42 0.03 5.91 -17.04
N ALA A 43 -0.31 7.19 -17.10
CA ALA A 43 -0.93 7.96 -16.02
C ALA A 43 -1.74 9.09 -16.68
N ASP A 44 -2.95 8.79 -17.06
CA ASP A 44 -3.85 9.71 -17.73
C ASP A 44 -5.28 9.60 -17.14
N GLU A 45 -6.16 10.51 -17.54
CA GLU A 45 -7.53 10.62 -17.02
C GLU A 45 -8.35 9.33 -17.08
N ARG A 46 -7.96 8.35 -17.92
CA ARG A 46 -8.64 7.04 -18.00
C ARG A 46 -8.45 6.21 -16.73
N PHE A 47 -7.40 6.50 -15.98
CA PHE A 47 -7.01 5.75 -14.79
C PHE A 47 -7.05 6.59 -13.50
N GLN A 48 -7.57 7.82 -13.59
CA GLN A 48 -7.64 8.75 -12.46
C GLN A 48 -6.25 8.96 -11.83
N ASP A 49 -6.09 8.76 -10.54
CA ASP A 49 -4.80 8.91 -9.86
C ASP A 49 -3.93 7.65 -9.87
N CYS A 50 -4.34 6.58 -10.57
CA CYS A 50 -3.54 5.37 -10.70
C CYS A 50 -2.41 5.54 -11.71
N VAL A 51 -1.32 4.78 -11.52
CA VAL A 51 -0.14 4.78 -12.39
C VAL A 51 0.22 3.36 -12.80
N LEU A 52 0.47 3.15 -14.09
CA LEU A 52 1.09 1.93 -14.61
C LEU A 52 2.49 2.23 -15.15
N LEU A 53 3.45 1.41 -14.77
CA LEU A 53 4.80 1.40 -15.31
C LEU A 53 5.01 0.06 -16.01
N VAL A 54 5.16 0.08 -17.34
CA VAL A 54 5.26 -1.14 -18.16
C VAL A 54 6.70 -1.32 -18.64
N PHE A 55 7.32 -2.44 -18.28
CA PHE A 55 8.71 -2.77 -18.59
C PHE A 55 8.77 -3.92 -19.61
N GLY A 56 9.48 -3.72 -20.70
CA GLY A 56 9.80 -4.74 -21.71
C GLY A 56 8.59 -5.53 -22.19
N THR A 57 8.66 -6.87 -22.12
CA THR A 57 7.55 -7.78 -22.43
C THR A 57 7.00 -8.34 -21.12
N PRO A 58 5.96 -7.74 -20.55
CA PRO A 58 5.50 -8.08 -19.20
C PRO A 58 4.85 -9.47 -19.15
N ARG A 59 5.11 -10.19 -18.06
CA ARG A 59 4.49 -11.50 -17.77
C ARG A 59 3.70 -11.47 -16.45
N THR A 60 4.14 -10.62 -15.52
CA THR A 60 3.58 -10.51 -14.16
C THR A 60 3.36 -9.04 -13.82
N ALA A 61 2.29 -8.74 -13.11
CA ALA A 61 2.02 -7.43 -12.55
C ALA A 61 2.31 -7.41 -11.04
N VAL A 62 2.74 -6.27 -10.51
CA VAL A 62 2.83 -5.98 -9.08
C VAL A 62 1.88 -4.85 -8.79
N PHE A 63 0.94 -5.05 -7.88
CA PHE A 63 0.02 -4.02 -7.40
C PHE A 63 0.47 -3.50 -6.04
N ALA A 64 0.38 -2.20 -5.84
CA ALA A 64 0.61 -1.52 -4.57
C ALA A 64 -0.31 -0.29 -4.49
N HIS A 65 -1.13 -0.17 -3.46
CA HIS A 65 -2.05 0.96 -3.36
C HIS A 65 -1.38 2.22 -2.85
N LEU A 66 -1.85 3.36 -3.39
CA LEU A 66 -1.34 4.69 -3.04
C LEU A 66 -2.10 5.30 -1.87
N ASP A 67 -3.36 4.93 -1.72
CA ASP A 67 -4.20 5.52 -0.70
C ASP A 67 -3.82 5.09 0.72
N SER A 68 -4.39 5.77 1.66
CA SER A 68 -4.25 5.49 3.09
C SER A 68 -5.55 5.77 3.81
N ILE A 69 -5.62 5.24 5.02
CA ILE A 69 -6.66 5.56 5.99
C ILE A 69 -6.67 7.04 6.37
N GLY A 70 -7.76 7.50 6.96
CA GLY A 70 -7.91 8.86 7.46
C GLY A 70 -9.29 9.14 8.03
N PHE A 71 -9.66 10.41 8.02
CA PHE A 71 -10.95 10.86 8.52
C PHE A 71 -11.49 11.98 7.63
N THR A 72 -12.80 12.00 7.42
CA THR A 72 -13.50 13.13 6.77
C THR A 72 -14.25 13.93 7.80
N VAL A 73 -14.12 15.25 7.77
CA VAL A 73 -14.86 16.16 8.63
C VAL A 73 -16.34 16.16 8.25
N ARG A 74 -17.16 15.84 9.24
CA ARG A 74 -18.62 15.87 9.19
C ARG A 74 -19.15 17.15 9.88
N TYR A 75 -20.43 17.37 9.87
CA TYR A 75 -21.08 18.45 10.64
C TYR A 75 -20.94 18.24 12.16
N GLY A 76 -21.06 19.33 12.92
CA GLY A 76 -21.06 19.29 14.40
C GLY A 76 -19.73 18.80 15.00
N ARG A 77 -18.61 19.12 14.38
CA ARG A 77 -17.27 18.70 14.79
C ARG A 77 -17.05 17.18 14.83
N GLN A 78 -17.88 16.42 14.11
CA GLN A 78 -17.73 14.98 14.03
C GLN A 78 -16.79 14.58 12.91
N LEU A 79 -16.22 13.37 13.02
CA LEU A 79 -15.38 12.73 12.02
C LEU A 79 -16.03 11.42 11.55
N VAL A 80 -15.83 11.09 10.27
CA VAL A 80 -16.15 9.79 9.69
C VAL A 80 -14.85 9.17 9.21
N ARG A 81 -14.65 7.88 9.48
CA ARG A 81 -13.45 7.17 9.05
C ARG A 81 -13.40 7.04 7.52
N ILE A 82 -12.20 7.18 6.98
CA ILE A 82 -11.80 6.70 5.65
C ILE A 82 -11.00 5.42 5.92
N GLY A 83 -11.45 4.29 5.38
CA GLY A 83 -10.87 3.00 5.74
C GLY A 83 -11.14 2.59 7.19
N GLY A 84 -10.18 1.90 7.79
CA GLY A 84 -10.25 1.35 9.12
C GLY A 84 -9.27 1.95 10.16
N PRO A 85 -9.04 3.29 10.26
CA PRO A 85 -8.06 3.84 11.18
C PRO A 85 -8.39 3.48 12.62
N GLN A 86 -7.37 3.11 13.38
CA GLN A 86 -7.46 3.10 14.84
C GLN A 86 -7.79 4.52 15.33
N ALA A 87 -8.56 4.62 16.39
CA ALA A 87 -8.97 5.91 16.92
C ALA A 87 -8.83 5.92 18.43
N GLU A 88 -7.93 6.75 18.93
CA GLU A 88 -7.75 7.02 20.34
C GLU A 88 -7.77 8.53 20.58
N ALA A 89 -8.38 8.96 21.67
CA ALA A 89 -8.44 10.38 22.02
C ALA A 89 -7.01 10.92 22.22
N GLY A 90 -6.75 12.10 21.64
CA GLY A 90 -5.44 12.74 21.67
C GLY A 90 -4.55 12.43 20.46
N TYR A 91 -4.94 11.54 19.55
CA TYR A 91 -4.19 11.39 18.30
C TYR A 91 -4.17 12.70 17.53
N ARG A 92 -2.98 13.10 17.09
CA ARG A 92 -2.77 14.33 16.34
C ARG A 92 -3.13 14.13 14.86
N LEU A 93 -4.04 14.97 14.38
CA LEU A 93 -4.52 14.96 13.01
C LEU A 93 -4.12 16.25 12.29
N VAL A 94 -3.79 16.13 11.02
CA VAL A 94 -3.42 17.25 10.15
C VAL A 94 -4.25 17.24 8.87
N GLY A 95 -4.47 18.40 8.29
CA GLY A 95 -5.16 18.59 7.03
C GLY A 95 -5.14 20.04 6.58
N GLN A 96 -5.95 20.37 5.61
CA GLN A 96 -6.10 21.73 5.11
C GLN A 96 -7.52 21.97 4.61
N ASP A 97 -8.10 23.10 5.00
CA ASP A 97 -9.34 23.60 4.42
C ASP A 97 -9.12 24.96 3.75
N SER A 98 -10.18 25.63 3.27
CA SER A 98 -10.07 26.92 2.59
C SER A 98 -9.54 28.05 3.50
N GLN A 99 -9.60 27.86 4.82
CA GLN A 99 -9.12 28.82 5.81
C GLN A 99 -7.67 28.57 6.24
N GLY A 100 -7.03 27.51 5.75
CA GLY A 100 -5.64 27.18 5.97
C GLY A 100 -5.38 25.82 6.60
N LEU A 101 -4.16 25.65 7.10
CA LEU A 101 -3.71 24.41 7.71
C LEU A 101 -4.50 24.09 8.98
N VAL A 102 -4.79 22.82 9.15
CA VAL A 102 -5.43 22.22 10.33
C VAL A 102 -4.41 21.34 11.03
N ASP A 103 -4.28 21.53 12.33
CA ASP A 103 -3.49 20.71 13.25
C ASP A 103 -4.34 20.56 14.51
N CYS A 104 -4.96 19.43 14.70
CA CYS A 104 -5.98 19.21 15.73
C CYS A 104 -5.81 17.85 16.42
N GLU A 105 -6.55 17.64 17.49
CA GLU A 105 -6.56 16.38 18.21
C GLU A 105 -7.86 15.62 17.96
N LEU A 106 -7.78 14.31 17.76
CA LEU A 106 -8.92 13.42 17.71
C LEU A 106 -9.56 13.33 19.07
N THR A 107 -10.88 13.43 19.11
CA THR A 107 -11.68 13.26 20.32
C THR A 107 -12.68 12.12 20.16
N ILE A 108 -13.02 11.49 21.25
CA ILE A 108 -14.05 10.43 21.31
C ILE A 108 -15.07 10.84 22.36
N ASP A 109 -16.33 10.88 22.00
CA ASP A 109 -17.42 11.12 22.92
C ASP A 109 -17.60 9.88 23.83
N GLU A 110 -17.48 10.07 25.13
CA GLU A 110 -17.50 8.96 26.12
C GLU A 110 -18.83 8.22 26.18
N GLU A 111 -19.97 8.90 25.86
CA GLU A 111 -21.28 8.29 25.95
C GLU A 111 -21.67 7.55 24.67
N THR A 112 -21.31 8.10 23.51
CA THR A 112 -21.76 7.59 22.22
C THR A 112 -20.67 6.87 21.41
N GLY A 113 -19.40 7.06 21.77
CA GLY A 113 -18.25 6.59 20.98
C GLY A 113 -18.05 7.37 19.69
N ALA A 114 -18.75 8.48 19.48
CA ALA A 114 -18.64 9.27 18.26
C ALA A 114 -17.28 9.94 18.16
N LEU A 115 -16.67 9.85 16.97
CA LEU A 115 -15.39 10.50 16.69
C LEU A 115 -15.62 11.98 16.40
N GLY A 116 -14.71 12.80 16.91
CA GLY A 116 -14.70 14.24 16.72
C GLY A 116 -13.29 14.79 16.71
N TYR A 117 -13.18 16.11 16.72
CA TYR A 117 -11.90 16.80 16.79
C TYR A 117 -11.93 18.00 17.73
N ALA A 118 -10.81 18.29 18.38
CA ALA A 118 -10.58 19.49 19.14
C ALA A 118 -9.75 20.48 18.31
N PHE A 119 -10.37 21.58 17.92
CA PHE A 119 -9.73 22.67 17.16
C PHE A 119 -10.37 24.01 17.55
N HIS A 120 -9.64 25.13 17.41
CA HIS A 120 -10.12 26.46 17.84
C HIS A 120 -11.31 27.00 17.04
N ARG A 121 -11.57 26.46 15.84
CA ARG A 121 -12.73 26.77 14.98
C ARG A 121 -13.40 25.51 14.47
N GLU A 122 -14.53 25.64 13.79
CA GLU A 122 -15.05 24.55 12.96
C GLU A 122 -14.20 24.40 11.71
N ILE A 123 -13.88 23.15 11.36
CA ILE A 123 -13.22 22.77 10.12
C ILE A 123 -14.31 22.57 9.06
N GLU A 124 -14.03 22.91 7.82
CA GLU A 124 -14.99 22.78 6.74
C GLU A 124 -15.39 21.31 6.52
N ARG A 125 -16.67 21.09 6.25
CA ARG A 125 -17.20 19.74 5.96
C ARG A 125 -16.56 19.19 4.70
N GLY A 126 -16.20 17.91 4.73
CA GLY A 126 -15.52 17.25 3.63
C GLY A 126 -14.01 17.41 3.66
N THR A 127 -13.44 18.19 4.58
CA THR A 127 -11.99 18.25 4.78
C THR A 127 -11.50 16.87 5.23
N GLU A 128 -10.46 16.35 4.57
CA GLU A 128 -9.79 15.14 5.02
C GLU A 128 -8.73 15.51 6.06
N LEU A 129 -8.71 14.69 7.11
CA LEU A 129 -7.70 14.74 8.18
C LEU A 129 -6.97 13.41 8.21
N THR A 130 -5.65 13.49 8.28
CA THR A 130 -4.74 12.35 8.33
C THR A 130 -3.93 12.39 9.62
N PHE A 131 -3.33 11.27 10.03
CA PHE A 131 -2.42 11.28 11.16
C PHE A 131 -1.23 12.19 10.88
N TYR A 132 -0.76 12.89 11.90
CA TYR A 132 0.52 13.58 11.84
C TYR A 132 1.65 12.57 11.69
N CYS A 133 2.43 12.68 10.62
CA CYS A 133 3.53 11.76 10.36
C CYS A 133 4.74 12.09 11.27
N ASP A 134 5.01 11.20 12.21
CA ASP A 134 6.21 11.20 13.06
C ASP A 134 7.09 10.00 12.70
N PHE A 135 7.84 10.13 11.61
CA PHE A 135 8.70 9.06 11.10
C PHE A 135 9.92 8.87 12.00
N ARG A 136 10.06 7.67 12.56
CA ARG A 136 11.14 7.27 13.46
C ARG A 136 11.89 6.07 12.90
N GLU A 137 13.19 6.15 12.89
CA GLU A 137 14.08 5.11 12.38
C GLU A 137 15.11 4.73 13.44
N THR A 138 15.26 3.43 13.71
CA THR A 138 16.32 2.86 14.54
C THR A 138 17.30 2.05 13.68
N GLU A 139 18.25 1.36 14.30
CA GLU A 139 19.10 0.42 13.58
C GLU A 139 18.30 -0.74 12.97
N THR A 140 17.24 -1.20 13.64
CA THR A 140 16.49 -2.41 13.27
C THR A 140 15.08 -2.17 12.78
N THR A 141 14.46 -1.03 13.09
CA THR A 141 13.04 -0.79 12.82
C THR A 141 12.79 0.54 12.13
N VAL A 142 11.65 0.63 11.47
CA VAL A 142 11.01 1.85 11.00
C VAL A 142 9.64 1.93 11.67
N GLN A 143 9.28 3.11 12.17
CA GLN A 143 7.99 3.40 12.77
C GLN A 143 7.41 4.70 12.20
N SER A 144 6.17 4.65 11.71
CA SER A 144 5.46 5.80 11.14
C SER A 144 3.98 5.45 10.99
N CYS A 145 3.13 6.43 10.76
CA CYS A 145 1.86 6.17 10.12
C CYS A 145 2.07 5.86 8.63
N TYR A 146 1.12 5.17 8.02
CA TYR A 146 1.04 4.90 6.58
C TYR A 146 2.18 4.03 6.01
N LEU A 147 2.83 3.20 6.82
CA LEU A 147 3.64 2.10 6.28
C LEU A 147 2.75 1.17 5.44
N ASP A 148 1.50 1.02 5.85
CA ASP A 148 0.37 0.58 5.05
C ASP A 148 -0.15 1.73 4.15
N ASN A 149 0.07 1.80 2.82
CA ASN A 149 0.94 0.88 2.08
C ASN A 149 2.10 1.65 1.41
N ARG A 150 2.66 2.68 2.09
CA ARG A 150 3.87 3.36 1.59
C ARG A 150 5.05 2.41 1.46
N LEU A 151 5.06 1.32 2.26
CA LEU A 151 6.09 0.30 2.16
C LEU A 151 5.95 -0.53 0.89
N GLY A 152 4.74 -0.92 0.52
CA GLY A 152 4.48 -1.59 -0.75
C GLY A 152 4.82 -0.72 -1.96
N VAL A 153 4.49 0.58 -1.90
CA VAL A 153 4.88 1.57 -2.92
C VAL A 153 6.40 1.72 -2.99
N TRP A 154 7.07 1.80 -1.83
CA TRP A 154 8.53 1.84 -1.76
C TRP A 154 9.16 0.59 -2.39
N ASN A 155 8.67 -0.59 -2.05
CA ASN A 155 9.13 -1.85 -2.61
C ASN A 155 8.98 -1.89 -4.13
N ALA A 156 7.83 -1.48 -4.64
CA ALA A 156 7.55 -1.41 -6.07
C ALA A 156 8.48 -0.42 -6.81
N LEU A 157 8.74 0.76 -6.24
CA LEU A 157 9.68 1.74 -6.81
C LEU A 157 11.13 1.24 -6.78
N ARG A 158 11.55 0.57 -5.70
CA ARG A 158 12.88 -0.04 -5.62
C ARG A 158 13.05 -1.22 -6.58
N LEU A 159 11.99 -1.99 -6.78
CA LEU A 159 11.97 -3.07 -7.76
C LEU A 159 12.20 -2.55 -9.19
N CYS A 160 11.66 -1.39 -9.53
CA CYS A 160 11.83 -0.75 -10.86
C CYS A 160 13.31 -0.58 -11.25
N GLU A 161 14.23 -0.43 -10.29
CA GLU A 161 15.66 -0.24 -10.58
C GLU A 161 16.28 -1.41 -11.35
N THR A 162 15.77 -2.62 -11.12
CA THR A 162 16.31 -3.87 -11.69
C THR A 162 15.33 -4.61 -12.61
N LEU A 163 14.09 -4.13 -12.70
CA LEU A 163 13.04 -4.79 -13.49
C LEU A 163 13.28 -4.61 -14.98
N GLU A 164 13.25 -5.72 -15.73
CA GLU A 164 13.36 -5.73 -17.20
C GLU A 164 12.03 -6.02 -17.88
N HIS A 165 11.21 -6.89 -17.27
CA HIS A 165 9.94 -7.34 -17.82
C HIS A 165 8.90 -7.43 -16.71
N GLY A 166 7.83 -6.66 -16.80
CA GLY A 166 6.76 -6.66 -15.80
C GLY A 166 5.94 -5.39 -15.84
N ILE A 167 4.92 -5.34 -15.00
CA ILE A 167 4.09 -4.15 -14.80
C ILE A 167 4.10 -3.83 -13.32
N ILE A 168 4.33 -2.56 -12.99
CA ILE A 168 4.04 -2.01 -11.67
C ILE A 168 2.75 -1.21 -11.81
N ALA A 169 1.78 -1.53 -10.99
CA ALA A 169 0.46 -0.91 -10.96
C ALA A 169 0.24 -0.26 -9.58
N PHE A 170 0.24 1.06 -9.54
CA PHE A 170 -0.15 1.81 -8.36
C PHE A 170 -1.65 2.07 -8.42
N SER A 171 -2.36 1.51 -7.45
CA SER A 171 -3.82 1.52 -7.32
C SER A 171 -4.28 2.58 -6.32
N CYS A 172 -5.58 2.85 -6.30
CA CYS A 172 -6.25 3.80 -5.41
C CYS A 172 -7.47 3.13 -4.75
N TRP A 173 -7.94 3.69 -3.62
CA TRP A 173 -9.14 3.29 -2.88
C TRP A 173 -9.10 1.91 -2.24
N GLU A 174 -7.97 1.26 -2.09
CA GLU A 174 -7.88 -0.04 -1.44
C GLU A 174 -8.52 0.01 -0.05
N GLU A 175 -8.12 0.98 0.75
CA GLU A 175 -8.54 1.22 2.13
C GLU A 175 -10.05 1.50 2.28
N HIS A 176 -10.72 1.95 1.23
CA HIS A 176 -12.11 2.36 1.30
C HIS A 176 -12.98 1.75 0.20
N GLY A 177 -12.92 0.44 0.08
CA GLY A 177 -13.83 -0.34 -0.73
C GLY A 177 -13.29 -0.83 -2.08
N GLY A 178 -12.13 -0.35 -2.51
CA GLY A 178 -11.53 -0.72 -3.78
C GLY A 178 -12.19 -0.04 -4.99
N GLY A 179 -11.94 -0.59 -6.17
CA GLY A 179 -12.55 -0.17 -7.45
C GLY A 179 -11.54 0.07 -8.56
N SER A 180 -10.32 0.49 -8.23
CA SER A 180 -9.34 0.85 -9.25
C SER A 180 -8.69 -0.37 -9.91
N VAL A 181 -8.40 -1.39 -9.14
CA VAL A 181 -7.77 -2.62 -9.65
C VAL A 181 -8.63 -3.34 -10.67
N ALA A 182 -9.95 -3.24 -10.57
CA ALA A 182 -10.87 -3.85 -11.53
C ALA A 182 -10.62 -3.33 -12.96
N TYR A 183 -10.50 -2.01 -13.16
CA TYR A 183 -10.24 -1.46 -14.50
C TYR A 183 -8.76 -1.55 -14.89
N LEU A 184 -7.82 -1.46 -13.94
CA LEU A 184 -6.40 -1.70 -14.20
C LEU A 184 -6.15 -3.13 -14.67
N ALA A 185 -6.69 -4.13 -13.97
CA ALA A 185 -6.58 -5.54 -14.32
C ALA A 185 -7.19 -5.83 -15.70
N LYS A 186 -8.34 -5.22 -16.01
CA LYS A 186 -8.94 -5.32 -17.34
C LYS A 186 -8.01 -4.79 -18.42
N TYR A 187 -7.51 -3.56 -18.24
CA TYR A 187 -6.60 -2.93 -19.21
C TYR A 187 -5.31 -3.73 -19.39
N ILE A 188 -4.68 -4.16 -18.30
CA ILE A 188 -3.46 -4.97 -18.32
C ILE A 188 -3.66 -6.28 -19.09
N ASN A 189 -4.78 -6.97 -18.80
CA ASN A 189 -5.08 -8.22 -19.48
C ASN A 189 -5.39 -8.01 -20.98
N GLU A 190 -6.20 -7.02 -21.33
CA GLU A 190 -6.61 -6.77 -22.72
C GLU A 190 -5.46 -6.25 -23.59
N THR A 191 -4.55 -5.46 -23.00
CA THR A 191 -3.45 -4.81 -23.74
C THR A 191 -2.19 -5.69 -23.80
N TYR A 192 -1.85 -6.34 -22.69
CA TYR A 192 -0.57 -7.06 -22.54
C TYR A 192 -0.74 -8.58 -22.37
N GLY A 193 -1.96 -9.08 -22.20
CA GLY A 193 -2.23 -10.51 -21.97
C GLY A 193 -1.78 -11.03 -20.59
N VAL A 194 -1.39 -10.15 -19.66
CA VAL A 194 -0.94 -10.51 -18.32
C VAL A 194 -2.13 -10.88 -17.45
N ARG A 195 -2.02 -12.00 -16.72
CA ARG A 195 -3.05 -12.53 -15.83
C ARG A 195 -2.49 -13.17 -14.57
N GLN A 196 -1.29 -12.75 -14.16
CA GLN A 196 -0.73 -13.14 -12.87
C GLN A 196 -0.17 -11.92 -12.17
N ALA A 197 -0.32 -11.86 -10.85
CA ALA A 197 0.01 -10.71 -10.05
C ALA A 197 0.63 -11.08 -8.69
N LEU A 198 1.45 -10.16 -8.19
CA LEU A 198 1.87 -10.08 -6.81
C LEU A 198 1.25 -8.83 -6.18
N ILE A 199 0.81 -8.93 -4.94
CA ILE A 199 0.33 -7.80 -4.16
C ILE A 199 1.46 -7.38 -3.22
N SER A 200 2.00 -6.18 -3.46
CA SER A 200 3.07 -5.56 -2.69
C SER A 200 2.45 -4.68 -1.61
N ASP A 201 2.36 -5.24 -0.41
CA ASP A 201 1.66 -4.62 0.70
C ASP A 201 2.31 -5.04 2.02
N ILE A 202 1.78 -4.60 3.16
CA ILE A 202 2.15 -5.07 4.50
C ILE A 202 1.22 -6.20 4.95
N THR A 203 1.64 -6.98 5.89
CA THR A 203 0.76 -7.92 6.59
C THR A 203 0.89 -7.79 8.10
N TRP A 204 -0.01 -8.39 8.83
CA TRP A 204 -0.04 -8.27 10.30
C TRP A 204 1.01 -9.16 10.97
N VAL A 205 1.63 -8.66 12.03
CA VAL A 205 2.28 -9.51 13.03
C VAL A 205 1.20 -10.27 13.77
N THR A 206 1.27 -11.60 13.73
CA THR A 206 0.29 -12.52 14.34
C THR A 206 1.00 -13.61 15.15
N GLU A 207 0.24 -14.60 15.65
CA GLU A 207 0.82 -15.78 16.29
C GLU A 207 1.65 -16.65 15.34
N GLY A 208 1.44 -16.52 14.01
CA GLY A 208 2.11 -17.30 12.97
C GLY A 208 3.08 -16.50 12.11
N VAL A 209 3.07 -15.17 12.19
CA VAL A 209 3.91 -14.26 11.41
C VAL A 209 4.59 -13.27 12.35
N HIS A 210 5.91 -13.25 12.37
CA HIS A 210 6.71 -12.52 13.34
C HIS A 210 7.63 -11.50 12.70
N ALA A 211 7.76 -10.33 13.32
CA ALA A 211 8.72 -9.31 12.89
C ALA A 211 10.16 -9.83 12.91
N GLY A 212 10.93 -9.49 11.90
CA GLY A 212 12.34 -9.82 11.77
C GLY A 212 12.66 -11.24 11.30
N GLN A 213 11.66 -11.98 10.85
CA GLN A 213 11.83 -13.34 10.32
C GLN A 213 11.68 -13.44 8.81
N GLY A 214 11.64 -12.32 8.11
CA GLY A 214 11.46 -12.23 6.67
C GLY A 214 10.02 -11.90 6.28
N CYS A 215 9.82 -11.52 5.02
CA CYS A 215 8.49 -11.21 4.49
C CYS A 215 7.56 -12.42 4.53
N ALA A 216 6.26 -12.18 4.55
CA ALA A 216 5.25 -13.23 4.53
C ALA A 216 4.75 -13.48 3.10
N ILE A 217 4.59 -14.75 2.74
CA ILE A 217 3.86 -15.20 1.55
C ILE A 217 2.50 -15.68 2.06
N SER A 218 1.43 -14.99 1.70
CA SER A 218 0.09 -15.36 2.14
C SER A 218 -0.44 -16.56 1.33
N LEU A 219 -0.71 -17.64 2.03
CA LEU A 219 -1.38 -18.81 1.46
C LEU A 219 -2.88 -18.56 1.34
N ARG A 220 -3.41 -17.70 2.17
CA ARG A 220 -4.75 -17.10 2.13
C ARG A 220 -4.89 -16.02 3.20
N ASP A 221 -5.78 -15.09 2.93
CA ASP A 221 -6.41 -14.16 3.87
C ASP A 221 -7.94 -14.43 3.94
N SER A 222 -8.78 -13.41 3.87
CA SER A 222 -10.23 -13.58 3.68
C SER A 222 -10.57 -14.19 2.31
N LEU A 223 -9.63 -14.16 1.35
CA LEU A 223 -9.71 -14.73 0.02
C LEU A 223 -8.75 -15.91 -0.14
N ILE A 224 -8.88 -16.65 -1.23
CA ILE A 224 -8.08 -17.86 -1.45
C ILE A 224 -7.45 -17.82 -2.84
N PRO A 225 -6.13 -17.57 -2.94
CA PRO A 225 -5.44 -17.62 -4.22
C PRO A 225 -5.38 -19.02 -4.79
N ARG A 226 -5.20 -19.15 -6.10
CA ARG A 226 -5.08 -20.46 -6.74
C ARG A 226 -3.85 -21.21 -6.24
N ARG A 227 -4.04 -22.38 -5.68
CA ARG A 227 -3.00 -23.17 -5.02
C ARG A 227 -1.77 -23.41 -5.89
N ALA A 228 -1.95 -23.72 -7.17
CA ALA A 228 -0.83 -23.99 -8.08
C ALA A 228 0.09 -22.77 -8.25
N TYR A 229 -0.46 -21.55 -8.22
CA TYR A 229 0.34 -20.34 -8.31
C TYR A 229 1.11 -20.07 -7.01
N VAL A 230 0.45 -20.21 -5.87
CA VAL A 230 1.10 -20.10 -4.56
C VAL A 230 2.22 -21.12 -4.38
N ASP A 231 2.00 -22.38 -4.78
CA ASP A 231 3.03 -23.43 -4.69
C ASP A 231 4.24 -23.11 -5.58
N ARG A 232 4.03 -22.51 -6.76
CA ARG A 232 5.13 -22.01 -7.61
C ARG A 232 5.93 -20.91 -6.91
N ILE A 233 5.25 -19.92 -6.32
CA ILE A 233 5.91 -18.83 -5.57
C ILE A 233 6.71 -19.39 -4.39
N ARG A 234 6.14 -20.31 -3.61
CA ARG A 234 6.82 -20.98 -2.50
C ARG A 234 8.07 -21.74 -2.95
N ALA A 235 7.98 -22.45 -4.08
CA ALA A 235 9.13 -23.17 -4.63
C ALA A 235 10.27 -22.21 -5.01
N ILE A 236 9.96 -21.09 -5.67
CA ILE A 236 10.93 -20.05 -6.02
C ILE A 236 11.53 -19.45 -4.75
N ALA A 237 10.70 -19.05 -3.78
CA ALA A 237 11.16 -18.48 -2.51
C ALA A 237 12.09 -19.42 -1.74
N THR A 238 11.71 -20.70 -1.64
CA THR A 238 12.55 -21.73 -1.00
C THR A 238 13.90 -21.90 -1.72
N ALA A 239 13.86 -21.96 -3.05
CA ALA A 239 15.08 -22.12 -3.86
C ALA A 239 16.02 -20.90 -3.76
N SER A 240 15.50 -19.71 -3.57
CA SER A 240 16.27 -18.47 -3.43
C SER A 240 17.04 -18.39 -2.11
N GLY A 241 16.61 -19.10 -1.08
CA GLY A 241 17.15 -19.00 0.28
C GLY A 241 16.86 -17.67 1.00
N ILE A 242 16.03 -16.81 0.43
CA ILE A 242 15.60 -15.55 1.06
C ILE A 242 14.68 -15.88 2.24
N ALA A 243 14.90 -15.20 3.37
CA ALA A 243 14.11 -15.38 4.57
C ALA A 243 12.64 -15.00 4.28
N HIS A 244 11.72 -15.92 4.53
CA HIS A 244 10.29 -15.71 4.35
C HIS A 244 9.47 -16.58 5.30
N GLN A 245 8.26 -16.16 5.54
CA GLN A 245 7.29 -16.85 6.38
C GLN A 245 6.06 -17.24 5.53
N LEU A 246 5.26 -18.17 6.01
CA LEU A 246 4.01 -18.56 5.37
C LEU A 246 2.84 -18.12 6.25
N GLU A 247 2.00 -17.28 5.69
CA GLU A 247 0.83 -16.74 6.36
C GLU A 247 -0.43 -17.56 6.03
N VAL A 248 -1.26 -17.78 7.03
CA VAL A 248 -2.61 -18.33 6.88
C VAL A 248 -3.53 -17.55 7.80
N GLU A 249 -4.34 -16.67 7.22
CA GLU A 249 -5.30 -15.87 7.97
C GLU A 249 -6.74 -16.09 7.47
N GLY A 250 -7.69 -15.73 8.30
CA GLY A 250 -9.13 -15.83 7.98
C GLY A 250 -9.80 -14.50 7.73
N SER A 251 -9.08 -13.42 7.95
CA SER A 251 -9.51 -12.02 7.82
C SER A 251 -8.46 -11.21 7.07
N GLY A 252 -8.71 -9.92 6.92
CA GLY A 252 -7.89 -9.04 6.11
C GLY A 252 -8.30 -9.06 4.64
N GLY A 253 -7.81 -8.11 3.89
CA GLY A 253 -8.07 -7.95 2.47
C GLY A 253 -6.92 -7.17 1.85
N SER A 254 -6.95 -7.07 0.54
CA SER A 254 -6.00 -6.31 -0.27
C SER A 254 -6.57 -6.12 -1.67
N ASP A 255 -5.84 -5.46 -2.53
CA ASP A 255 -6.10 -5.37 -3.97
C ASP A 255 -6.39 -6.72 -4.65
N ALA A 256 -5.97 -7.82 -4.03
CA ALA A 256 -6.26 -9.19 -4.46
C ALA A 256 -7.76 -9.49 -4.58
N LYS A 257 -8.62 -8.83 -3.78
CA LYS A 257 -10.07 -8.96 -3.85
C LYS A 257 -10.60 -8.67 -5.24
N GLU A 258 -10.14 -7.60 -5.84
CA GLU A 258 -10.60 -7.19 -7.17
C GLU A 258 -10.07 -8.12 -8.27
N LEU A 259 -8.83 -8.61 -8.13
CA LEU A 259 -8.26 -9.59 -9.05
C LEU A 259 -9.03 -10.91 -9.01
N GLN A 260 -9.42 -11.38 -7.81
CA GLN A 260 -10.22 -12.61 -7.68
C GLN A 260 -11.62 -12.47 -8.29
N HIS A 261 -12.19 -11.28 -8.29
CA HIS A 261 -13.51 -11.00 -8.86
C HIS A 261 -13.45 -10.43 -10.29
N ALA A 262 -12.26 -10.27 -10.87
CA ALA A 262 -12.09 -9.74 -12.21
C ALA A 262 -12.77 -10.63 -13.28
N ALA A 263 -13.18 -10.02 -14.39
CA ALA A 263 -13.81 -10.73 -15.51
C ALA A 263 -12.86 -11.74 -16.20
N ALA A 264 -11.55 -11.48 -16.16
CA ALA A 264 -10.53 -12.43 -16.61
C ALA A 264 -10.00 -13.25 -15.43
N PRO A 265 -9.58 -14.50 -15.65
CA PRO A 265 -9.01 -15.32 -14.58
C PRO A 265 -7.60 -14.83 -14.22
N TRP A 266 -7.44 -14.27 -13.05
CA TRP A 266 -6.15 -13.84 -12.50
C TRP A 266 -5.62 -14.86 -11.50
N ASP A 267 -4.33 -15.18 -11.61
CA ASP A 267 -3.55 -15.74 -10.53
C ASP A 267 -2.97 -14.61 -9.70
N TRP A 268 -3.10 -14.66 -8.39
CA TRP A 268 -2.56 -13.64 -7.50
C TRP A 268 -1.94 -14.28 -6.26
N CYS A 269 -0.97 -13.59 -5.66
CA CYS A 269 -0.43 -13.93 -4.36
C CYS A 269 0.01 -12.65 -3.65
N PHE A 270 -0.38 -12.54 -2.40
CA PHE A 270 0.07 -11.49 -1.52
C PHE A 270 1.46 -11.83 -0.96
N VAL A 271 2.39 -10.88 -1.01
CA VAL A 271 3.73 -10.99 -0.41
C VAL A 271 4.06 -9.67 0.25
N GLY A 272 4.14 -9.65 1.57
CA GLY A 272 4.28 -8.42 2.34
C GLY A 272 5.24 -8.51 3.52
N ALA A 273 5.65 -7.36 4.04
CA ALA A 273 6.41 -7.29 5.28
C ALA A 273 5.48 -7.33 6.49
N PRO A 274 5.80 -8.10 7.55
CA PRO A 274 5.05 -8.07 8.80
C PRO A 274 5.10 -6.68 9.45
N GLU A 275 3.94 -6.16 9.79
CA GLU A 275 3.74 -4.87 10.43
C GLU A 275 2.95 -5.00 11.73
N ASP A 276 3.38 -4.31 12.76
CA ASP A 276 2.66 -4.18 14.03
C ASP A 276 1.97 -2.82 14.12
N HIS A 277 0.90 -2.73 14.91
CA HIS A 277 0.10 -1.51 15.09
C HIS A 277 -0.54 -0.97 13.81
N VAL A 278 -0.88 -1.84 12.86
CA VAL A 278 -1.50 -1.49 11.57
C VAL A 278 -2.66 -0.52 11.74
N HIS A 279 -2.78 0.46 10.83
CA HIS A 279 -3.80 1.51 10.82
C HIS A 279 -3.73 2.48 12.01
N SER A 280 -2.56 2.62 12.63
CA SER A 280 -2.31 3.57 13.71
C SER A 280 -1.30 4.66 13.30
N PRO A 281 -1.10 5.71 14.12
CA PRO A 281 -0.01 6.65 13.88
C PRO A 281 1.39 6.06 14.12
N ASP A 282 1.49 4.85 14.67
CA ASP A 282 2.71 4.22 15.18
C ASP A 282 2.98 2.83 14.57
N GLU A 283 2.59 2.61 13.32
CA GLU A 283 2.89 1.39 12.57
C GLU A 283 4.38 1.07 12.59
N LEU A 284 4.74 -0.20 12.77
CA LEU A 284 6.12 -0.62 13.05
C LEU A 284 6.53 -1.82 12.20
N VAL A 285 7.65 -1.72 11.47
CA VAL A 285 8.21 -2.78 10.64
C VAL A 285 9.70 -2.99 10.92
N ASP A 286 10.15 -4.25 10.94
CA ASP A 286 11.56 -4.61 11.01
C ASP A 286 12.25 -4.45 9.65
N LYS A 287 13.41 -3.81 9.62
CA LYS A 287 14.17 -3.56 8.37
C LYS A 287 14.64 -4.83 7.66
N ARG A 288 14.78 -5.96 8.39
CA ARG A 288 15.11 -7.25 7.79
C ARG A 288 13.96 -7.77 6.92
N ASP A 289 12.73 -7.51 7.33
CA ASP A 289 11.54 -7.91 6.59
C ASP A 289 11.36 -7.06 5.33
N ILE A 290 11.64 -5.74 5.44
CA ILE A 290 11.68 -4.84 4.28
C ILE A 290 12.72 -5.32 3.25
N ALA A 291 13.91 -5.65 3.71
CA ALA A 291 15.00 -6.11 2.85
C ALA A 291 14.67 -7.46 2.18
N SER A 292 14.08 -8.40 2.94
CA SER A 292 13.69 -9.70 2.41
C SER A 292 12.54 -9.59 1.41
N MET A 293 11.57 -8.70 1.66
CA MET A 293 10.47 -8.42 0.73
C MET A 293 11.02 -7.96 -0.62
N LEU A 294 11.85 -6.92 -0.65
CA LEU A 294 12.44 -6.45 -1.90
C LEU A 294 13.24 -7.53 -2.62
N ALA A 295 14.10 -8.25 -1.90
CA ALA A 295 14.90 -9.32 -2.47
C ALA A 295 14.04 -10.44 -3.08
N LEU A 296 12.96 -10.82 -2.38
CA LEU A 296 12.04 -11.84 -2.87
C LEU A 296 11.28 -11.38 -4.13
N TYR A 297 10.80 -10.12 -4.17
CA TYR A 297 10.17 -9.55 -5.37
C TYR A 297 11.11 -9.54 -6.57
N GLN A 298 12.38 -9.21 -6.39
CA GLN A 298 13.37 -9.22 -7.47
C GLN A 298 13.52 -10.62 -8.08
N VAL A 299 13.54 -11.66 -7.25
CA VAL A 299 13.62 -13.06 -7.73
C VAL A 299 12.29 -13.50 -8.36
N LEU A 300 11.15 -13.23 -7.72
CA LEU A 300 9.85 -13.60 -8.23
C LEU A 300 9.57 -12.99 -9.61
N MET A 301 9.91 -11.72 -9.82
CA MET A 301 9.67 -11.04 -11.10
C MET A 301 10.60 -11.53 -12.23
N GLN A 302 11.68 -12.20 -11.92
CA GLN A 302 12.54 -12.86 -12.91
C GLN A 302 12.00 -14.25 -13.29
N GLU A 303 11.47 -15.00 -12.33
CA GLU A 303 11.10 -16.41 -12.49
C GLU A 303 9.62 -16.61 -12.88
N LEU A 304 8.73 -15.66 -12.60
CA LEU A 304 7.32 -15.69 -12.96
C LEU A 304 7.05 -15.15 -14.35
#